data_578c6593e35c6174240202412de5b5a8
#
_entry.id   578c6593e35c6174240202412de5b5a8
#
_cell.length_a   1.000
_cell.length_b   1.000
_cell.length_c   1.000
_cell.angle_alpha   90.00
_cell.angle_beta   90.00
_cell.angle_gamma   90.00
#
_symmetry.space_group_name_H-M   'P 1'
#
loop_
_entity.id
_entity.type
_entity.pdbx_description
1 polymer ?
#
loop_
_entity_poly.entity_id
_entity_poly.type
_entity_poly.pdbx_seq_one_letter_code
_entity_poly.pdbx_strand_id
1 'polypeptide(L)'
;NDMVPNLNGKEITERNINLSDYNENISITRGGIYNLSGSFSHTIIVSCNGDVTLVLNNVEVNTKDMASIINKGSGKLKIETLEGTTNSLSDEGTSYYDSVIYSTGPLELKGSGILNIKANQNIGINIVSNDFTLNSGTVNITAKNYGIVTSDDGGLINISNGNLTVSSTKANLKSKQNITIDGGIIYLLGTEEDSPI
;
A
#
# COMPACT_ATOMS: atom_id res chain seq x y z
N ASN A 1 -19.66 -7.58 13.60
CA ASN A 1 -18.51 -8.46 13.89
C ASN A 1 -18.77 -9.83 13.32
N ASP A 2 -18.52 -9.97 12.03
CA ASP A 2 -18.65 -11.29 11.40
C ASP A 2 -17.37 -12.07 11.67
N MET A 3 -17.42 -12.93 12.67
CA MET A 3 -16.36 -13.90 12.93
C MET A 3 -16.66 -15.16 12.15
N VAL A 4 -15.80 -15.50 11.20
CA VAL A 4 -15.92 -16.73 10.41
C VAL A 4 -14.87 -17.72 10.90
N PRO A 5 -15.26 -18.93 11.32
CA PRO A 5 -14.28 -19.97 11.68
C PRO A 5 -13.45 -20.36 10.45
N ASN A 6 -12.13 -20.37 10.59
CA ASN A 6 -11.26 -20.89 9.55
C ASN A 6 -11.22 -22.44 9.61
N LEU A 7 -10.67 -23.05 8.56
CA LEU A 7 -10.53 -24.50 8.45
C LEU A 7 -9.72 -25.17 9.59
N ASN A 8 -9.02 -24.39 10.41
CA ASN A 8 -8.24 -24.85 11.55
C ASN A 8 -8.88 -24.51 12.91
N GLY A 9 -10.15 -24.09 12.93
CA GLY A 9 -10.85 -23.73 14.16
C GLY A 9 -10.45 -22.38 14.76
N LYS A 10 -9.62 -21.58 14.08
CA LYS A 10 -9.35 -20.19 14.46
C LYS A 10 -10.43 -19.29 13.88
N GLU A 11 -10.91 -18.36 14.68
CA GLU A 11 -11.82 -17.33 14.21
C GLU A 11 -11.04 -16.26 13.45
N ILE A 12 -11.48 -15.98 12.22
CA ILE A 12 -10.95 -14.85 11.41
C ILE A 12 -11.96 -13.71 11.53
N THR A 13 -11.48 -12.55 11.92
CA THR A 13 -12.31 -11.34 11.88
C THR A 13 -12.43 -10.90 10.43
N GLU A 14 -13.65 -10.81 9.93
CA GLU A 14 -13.98 -10.21 8.64
C GLU A 14 -14.97 -9.07 8.85
N ARG A 15 -14.69 -7.90 8.27
CA ARG A 15 -15.52 -6.71 8.42
C ARG A 15 -15.64 -5.97 7.10
N ASN A 16 -16.86 -5.48 6.84
CA ASN A 16 -17.13 -4.58 5.73
C ASN A 16 -17.15 -3.14 6.24
N ILE A 17 -16.38 -2.27 5.61
CA ILE A 17 -16.24 -0.86 5.99
C ILE A 17 -16.47 -0.01 4.73
N ASN A 18 -17.54 0.77 4.73
CA ASN A 18 -17.69 1.84 3.77
C ASN A 18 -16.97 3.07 4.33
N LEU A 19 -15.85 3.42 3.74
CA LEU A 19 -15.02 4.53 4.20
C LEU A 19 -15.76 5.88 4.18
N SER A 20 -16.74 6.04 3.30
CA SER A 20 -17.53 7.25 3.20
C SER A 20 -18.42 7.53 4.42
N ASP A 21 -18.61 6.54 5.30
CA ASP A 21 -19.38 6.69 6.53
C ASP A 21 -18.57 7.31 7.69
N TYR A 22 -17.27 7.56 7.46
CA TYR A 22 -16.35 8.03 8.49
C TYR A 22 -15.73 9.38 8.12
N ASN A 23 -15.53 10.22 9.13
CA ASN A 23 -14.93 11.55 9.00
C ASN A 23 -13.68 11.74 9.90
N GLU A 24 -13.08 10.65 10.34
CA GLU A 24 -11.87 10.61 11.16
C GLU A 24 -11.03 9.36 10.79
N ASN A 25 -9.80 9.30 11.27
CA ASN A 25 -8.94 8.15 11.02
C ASN A 25 -9.56 6.84 11.51
N ILE A 26 -9.42 5.78 10.70
CA ILE A 26 -9.88 4.43 11.06
C ILE A 26 -8.70 3.67 11.64
N SER A 27 -8.89 3.08 12.84
CA SER A 27 -7.88 2.24 13.49
C SER A 27 -8.28 0.77 13.45
N ILE A 28 -7.40 -0.06 12.89
CA ILE A 28 -7.50 -1.51 12.85
C ILE A 28 -6.51 -2.08 13.85
N THR A 29 -7.04 -2.66 14.93
CA THR A 29 -6.25 -3.15 16.07
C THR A 29 -6.24 -4.67 16.22
N ARG A 30 -6.90 -5.39 15.31
CA ARG A 30 -6.96 -6.85 15.28
C ARG A 30 -6.63 -7.39 13.90
N GLY A 31 -5.93 -8.51 13.84
CA GLY A 31 -5.70 -9.23 12.60
C GLY A 31 -7.03 -9.72 12.00
N GLY A 32 -7.08 -9.81 10.68
CA GLY A 32 -8.27 -10.25 9.96
C GLY A 32 -8.38 -9.67 8.56
N ILE A 33 -9.57 -9.79 7.98
CA ILE A 33 -9.92 -9.32 6.64
C ILE A 33 -10.87 -8.14 6.75
N TYR A 34 -10.53 -7.05 6.09
CA TYR A 34 -11.30 -5.81 6.08
C TYR A 34 -11.63 -5.43 4.64
N ASN A 35 -12.90 -5.57 4.27
CA ASN A 35 -13.40 -5.23 2.95
C ASN A 35 -13.75 -3.74 2.93
N LEU A 36 -12.99 -2.96 2.19
CA LEU A 36 -13.10 -1.50 2.14
C LEU A 36 -13.72 -1.04 0.83
N SER A 37 -14.59 -0.05 0.94
CA SER A 37 -15.18 0.64 -0.22
C SER A 37 -15.38 2.12 0.05
N GLY A 38 -15.63 2.90 -0.98
CA GLY A 38 -16.00 4.31 -0.86
C GLY A 38 -14.82 5.27 -0.84
N SER A 39 -15.13 6.57 -0.66
CA SER A 39 -14.18 7.68 -0.68
C SER A 39 -13.84 8.14 0.73
N PHE A 40 -12.59 8.54 0.95
CA PHE A 40 -12.05 8.84 2.28
C PHE A 40 -10.97 9.91 2.22
N SER A 41 -10.99 10.84 3.17
CA SER A 41 -10.00 11.91 3.26
C SER A 41 -9.11 11.81 4.51
N HIS A 42 -9.17 10.68 5.21
CA HIS A 42 -8.41 10.40 6.42
C HIS A 42 -7.56 9.15 6.25
N THR A 43 -6.85 8.77 7.29
CA THR A 43 -5.88 7.66 7.26
C THR A 43 -6.48 6.36 7.79
N ILE A 44 -6.15 5.26 7.14
CA ILE A 44 -6.36 3.90 7.65
C ILE A 44 -5.10 3.49 8.40
N ILE A 45 -5.22 3.30 9.72
CA ILE A 45 -4.11 2.95 10.61
C ILE A 45 -4.27 1.50 11.07
N VAL A 46 -3.31 0.66 10.73
CA VAL A 46 -3.20 -0.71 11.24
C VAL A 46 -2.19 -0.74 12.38
N SER A 47 -2.63 -1.19 13.56
CA SER A 47 -1.81 -1.23 14.78
C SER A 47 -2.00 -2.56 15.50
N CYS A 48 -1.59 -3.65 14.87
CA CYS A 48 -1.64 -4.97 15.49
C CYS A 48 -0.47 -5.85 15.02
N ASN A 49 -0.20 -6.91 15.76
CA ASN A 49 0.86 -7.87 15.42
C ASN A 49 0.34 -9.06 14.61
N GLY A 50 -0.97 -9.17 14.43
CA GLY A 50 -1.57 -10.15 13.54
C GLY A 50 -1.61 -9.66 12.10
N ASP A 51 -1.69 -10.59 11.17
CA ASP A 51 -1.81 -10.27 9.75
C ASP A 51 -3.16 -9.60 9.45
N VAL A 52 -3.10 -8.56 8.63
CA VAL A 52 -4.28 -7.81 8.17
C VAL A 52 -4.33 -7.86 6.65
N THR A 53 -5.50 -8.15 6.11
CA THR A 53 -5.79 -8.00 4.69
C THR A 53 -6.80 -6.87 4.50
N LEU A 54 -6.41 -5.86 3.73
CA LEU A 54 -7.32 -4.81 3.25
C LEU A 54 -7.73 -5.17 1.83
N VAL A 55 -9.00 -5.50 1.65
CA VAL A 55 -9.58 -5.80 0.34
C VAL A 55 -10.21 -4.52 -0.20
N LEU A 56 -9.71 -4.02 -1.31
CA LEU A 56 -10.13 -2.74 -1.89
C LEU A 56 -11.16 -2.97 -2.99
N ASN A 57 -12.33 -2.36 -2.84
CA ASN A 57 -13.44 -2.40 -3.77
C ASN A 57 -13.85 -0.97 -4.17
N ASN A 58 -13.23 -0.44 -5.21
CA ASN A 58 -13.43 0.95 -5.67
C ASN A 58 -13.20 1.97 -4.55
N VAL A 59 -12.08 1.83 -3.87
CA VAL A 59 -11.64 2.73 -2.80
C VAL A 59 -10.95 3.95 -3.39
N GLU A 60 -11.28 5.12 -2.86
CA GLU A 60 -10.59 6.37 -3.16
C GLU A 60 -10.17 7.04 -1.84
N VAL A 61 -8.87 7.14 -1.57
CA VAL A 61 -8.33 7.82 -0.40
C VAL A 61 -7.43 8.96 -0.84
N ASN A 62 -7.72 10.16 -0.37
CA ASN A 62 -6.87 11.33 -0.56
C ASN A 62 -6.65 12.03 0.78
N THR A 63 -5.42 12.00 1.29
CA THR A 63 -5.07 12.54 2.61
C THR A 63 -4.28 13.83 2.52
N LYS A 64 -4.47 14.72 3.50
CA LYS A 64 -3.75 16.01 3.57
C LYS A 64 -2.48 15.93 4.42
N ASP A 65 -2.59 15.37 5.61
CA ASP A 65 -1.58 15.53 6.66
C ASP A 65 -0.89 14.21 7.04
N MET A 66 -1.34 13.09 6.50
CA MET A 66 -0.81 11.76 6.82
C MET A 66 -0.77 10.88 5.58
N ALA A 67 -0.13 9.73 5.67
CA ALA A 67 -0.22 8.68 4.66
C ALA A 67 -1.67 8.17 4.53
N SER A 68 -2.05 7.67 3.37
CA SER A 68 -3.37 7.05 3.15
C SER A 68 -3.53 5.78 3.99
N ILE A 69 -2.47 4.96 4.05
CA ILE A 69 -2.43 3.73 4.84
C ILE A 69 -1.14 3.70 5.64
N ILE A 70 -1.26 3.44 6.94
CA ILE A 70 -0.13 3.29 7.87
C ILE A 70 -0.25 1.94 8.56
N ASN A 71 0.74 1.07 8.43
CA ASN A 71 0.90 -0.12 9.25
C ASN A 71 2.00 0.12 10.28
N LYS A 72 1.62 0.24 11.55
CA LYS A 72 2.52 0.40 12.70
C LYS A 72 2.79 -0.92 13.41
N GLY A 73 2.11 -1.99 13.01
CA GLY A 73 2.26 -3.31 13.60
C GLY A 73 3.39 -4.11 12.95
N SER A 74 3.75 -5.22 13.59
CA SER A 74 4.74 -6.16 13.06
C SER A 74 4.14 -7.23 12.16
N GLY A 75 2.80 -7.36 12.13
CA GLY A 75 2.10 -8.29 11.24
C GLY A 75 2.20 -7.89 9.78
N LYS A 76 2.04 -8.86 8.89
CA LYS A 76 2.00 -8.62 7.46
C LYS A 76 0.73 -7.85 7.10
N LEU A 77 0.91 -6.75 6.36
CA LEU A 77 -0.19 -6.05 5.70
C LEU A 77 -0.30 -6.54 4.26
N LYS A 78 -1.45 -7.11 3.92
CA LYS A 78 -1.82 -7.46 2.55
C LYS A 78 -2.83 -6.45 2.04
N ILE A 79 -2.59 -5.89 0.86
CA ILE A 79 -3.54 -5.05 0.15
C ILE A 79 -3.97 -5.81 -1.09
N GLU A 80 -5.24 -6.17 -1.16
CA GLU A 80 -5.83 -6.96 -2.23
C GLU A 80 -6.84 -6.12 -3.01
N THR A 81 -6.70 -6.04 -4.32
CA THR A 81 -7.66 -5.37 -5.19
C THR A 81 -8.64 -6.38 -5.78
N LEU A 82 -9.94 -6.11 -5.67
CA LEU A 82 -10.97 -6.95 -6.28
C LEU A 82 -10.94 -6.85 -7.80
N GLU A 83 -11.30 -7.93 -8.46
CA GLU A 83 -11.46 -7.99 -9.92
C GLU A 83 -12.43 -6.91 -10.41
N GLY A 84 -12.08 -6.24 -11.51
CA GLY A 84 -12.91 -5.21 -12.13
C GLY A 84 -12.96 -3.88 -11.35
N THR A 85 -12.21 -3.73 -10.26
CA THR A 85 -12.18 -2.48 -9.49
C THR A 85 -10.98 -1.62 -9.83
N THR A 86 -11.15 -0.31 -9.67
CA THR A 86 -10.07 0.67 -9.71
C THR A 86 -10.01 1.40 -8.37
N ASN A 87 -8.85 1.35 -7.74
CA ASN A 87 -8.62 1.92 -6.42
C ASN A 87 -7.54 2.98 -6.49
N SER A 88 -7.69 4.07 -5.74
CA SER A 88 -6.77 5.20 -5.76
C SER A 88 -6.38 5.61 -4.35
N LEU A 89 -5.08 5.75 -4.12
CA LEU A 89 -4.51 6.26 -2.88
C LEU A 89 -3.60 7.43 -3.22
N SER A 90 -3.79 8.57 -2.54
CA SER A 90 -2.98 9.76 -2.78
C SER A 90 -2.77 10.59 -1.51
N ASP A 91 -1.73 11.42 -1.52
CA ASP A 91 -1.48 12.47 -0.54
C ASP A 91 -1.50 13.85 -1.18
N GLU A 92 -1.73 14.89 -0.38
CA GLU A 92 -1.69 16.29 -0.84
C GLU A 92 -0.39 17.02 -0.47
N GLY A 93 0.55 16.36 0.18
CA GLY A 93 1.90 16.87 0.23
C GLY A 93 2.48 17.39 1.54
N THR A 94 1.95 17.08 2.73
CA THR A 94 2.65 17.38 3.98
C THR A 94 2.40 16.31 5.04
N SER A 95 3.14 15.22 4.99
CA SER A 95 2.99 14.13 5.96
C SER A 95 4.32 13.85 6.65
N TYR A 96 4.28 13.59 7.95
CA TYR A 96 5.41 13.08 8.71
C TYR A 96 5.96 11.76 8.13
N TYR A 97 5.06 10.92 7.59
CA TYR A 97 5.43 9.62 7.03
C TYR A 97 6.05 9.70 5.65
N ASP A 98 5.94 10.84 4.99
CA ASP A 98 6.58 11.14 3.71
C ASP A 98 6.24 10.14 2.59
N SER A 99 5.12 9.43 2.70
CA SER A 99 4.68 8.41 1.77
C SER A 99 3.16 8.23 1.77
N VAL A 100 2.63 7.70 0.68
CA VAL A 100 1.19 7.35 0.58
C VAL A 100 0.87 6.09 1.38
N ILE A 101 1.73 5.08 1.30
CA ILE A 101 1.67 3.88 2.14
C ILE A 101 2.96 3.80 2.95
N TYR A 102 2.80 3.69 4.26
CA TYR A 102 3.90 3.49 5.20
C TYR A 102 3.70 2.19 5.98
N SER A 103 4.73 1.37 6.12
CA SER A 103 4.65 0.11 6.87
C SER A 103 5.93 -0.19 7.63
N THR A 104 5.79 -0.59 8.90
CA THR A 104 6.87 -1.19 9.69
C THR A 104 6.83 -2.73 9.66
N GLY A 105 5.74 -3.33 9.21
CA GLY A 105 5.64 -4.76 8.93
C GLY A 105 5.82 -5.07 7.43
N PRO A 106 5.92 -6.35 7.06
CA PRO A 106 5.96 -6.75 5.66
C PRO A 106 4.70 -6.28 4.91
N LEU A 107 4.87 -5.83 3.67
CA LEU A 107 3.77 -5.41 2.81
C LEU A 107 3.69 -6.29 1.57
N GLU A 108 2.49 -6.78 1.28
CA GLU A 108 2.19 -7.54 0.07
C GLU A 108 1.04 -6.88 -0.70
N LEU A 109 1.25 -6.66 -1.99
CA LEU A 109 0.21 -6.25 -2.93
C LEU A 109 -0.20 -7.44 -3.78
N LYS A 110 -1.52 -7.66 -3.92
CA LYS A 110 -2.10 -8.74 -4.69
C LYS A 110 -3.50 -8.39 -5.19
N GLY A 111 -4.12 -9.34 -5.89
CA GLY A 111 -5.47 -9.21 -6.43
C GLY A 111 -5.47 -9.19 -7.96
N SER A 112 -6.57 -8.79 -8.55
CA SER A 112 -6.75 -8.72 -9.99
C SER A 112 -7.34 -7.38 -10.48
N GLY A 113 -7.59 -6.46 -9.57
CA GLY A 113 -7.98 -5.10 -9.86
C GLY A 113 -6.79 -4.16 -10.09
N ILE A 114 -7.08 -2.87 -10.09
CA ILE A 114 -6.10 -1.80 -10.30
C ILE A 114 -5.90 -1.02 -9.01
N LEU A 115 -4.64 -0.74 -8.66
CA LEU A 115 -4.24 0.17 -7.59
C LEU A 115 -3.41 1.31 -8.17
N ASN A 116 -3.94 2.52 -8.09
CA ASN A 116 -3.25 3.75 -8.46
C ASN A 116 -2.75 4.46 -7.20
N ILE A 117 -1.47 4.76 -7.15
CA ILE A 117 -0.84 5.49 -6.05
C ILE A 117 -0.23 6.77 -6.60
N LYS A 118 -0.60 7.91 -6.01
CA LYS A 118 -0.04 9.21 -6.35
C LYS A 118 0.57 9.87 -5.13
N ALA A 119 1.89 9.90 -5.07
CA ALA A 119 2.65 10.54 -4.01
C ALA A 119 3.09 11.95 -4.44
N ASN A 120 2.31 12.94 -4.08
CA ASN A 120 2.62 14.33 -4.41
C ASN A 120 3.73 14.90 -3.52
N GLN A 121 3.96 14.32 -2.36
CA GLN A 121 4.98 14.77 -1.43
C GLN A 121 6.36 14.17 -1.73
N ASN A 122 6.50 12.84 -1.72
CA ASN A 122 7.81 12.20 -1.85
C ASN A 122 7.72 10.74 -2.34
N ILE A 123 7.28 9.80 -1.49
CA ILE A 123 7.39 8.36 -1.69
C ILE A 123 6.02 7.73 -1.92
N GLY A 124 5.89 6.83 -2.90
CA GLY A 124 4.67 6.05 -3.08
C GLY A 124 4.46 5.06 -1.93
N ILE A 125 5.40 4.13 -1.76
CA ILE A 125 5.37 3.09 -0.72
C ILE A 125 6.69 3.09 0.03
N ASN A 126 6.64 3.25 1.36
CA ASN A 126 7.80 3.19 2.24
C ASN A 126 7.63 2.08 3.27
N ILE A 127 8.53 1.09 3.24
CA ILE A 127 8.56 -0.02 4.19
C ILE A 127 9.87 0.04 4.97
N VAL A 128 9.76 0.10 6.30
CA VAL A 128 10.89 0.22 7.22
C VAL A 128 11.18 -1.13 7.85
N SER A 129 12.41 -1.61 7.70
CA SER A 129 12.93 -2.86 8.31
C SER A 129 12.20 -4.14 7.90
N ASN A 130 11.50 -4.14 6.77
CA ASN A 130 10.77 -5.31 6.27
C ASN A 130 10.70 -5.31 4.74
N ASP A 131 10.15 -6.40 4.19
CA ASP A 131 10.09 -6.66 2.77
C ASP A 131 8.82 -6.15 2.11
N PHE A 132 8.95 -5.80 0.83
CA PHE A 132 7.85 -5.56 -0.10
C PHE A 132 7.71 -6.74 -1.06
N THR A 133 6.47 -7.17 -1.32
CA THR A 133 6.17 -8.17 -2.34
C THR A 133 4.99 -7.72 -3.20
N LEU A 134 5.16 -7.79 -4.53
CA LEU A 134 4.07 -7.73 -5.49
C LEU A 134 3.82 -9.14 -6.03
N ASN A 135 2.64 -9.70 -5.76
CA ASN A 135 2.27 -11.04 -6.18
C ASN A 135 1.36 -11.06 -7.43
N SER A 136 0.50 -10.07 -7.58
CA SER A 136 -0.43 -10.00 -8.70
C SER A 136 -1.14 -8.64 -8.76
N GLY A 137 -1.94 -8.44 -9.79
CA GLY A 137 -2.71 -7.23 -10.01
C GLY A 137 -1.97 -6.17 -10.82
N THR A 138 -2.63 -5.05 -11.03
CA THR A 138 -2.07 -3.90 -11.74
C THR A 138 -1.84 -2.77 -10.75
N VAL A 139 -0.59 -2.34 -10.63
CA VAL A 139 -0.18 -1.26 -9.72
C VAL A 139 0.51 -0.16 -10.52
N ASN A 140 -0.03 1.05 -10.43
CA ASN A 140 0.52 2.24 -11.06
C ASN A 140 0.92 3.24 -9.98
N ILE A 141 2.18 3.62 -9.94
CA ILE A 141 2.72 4.57 -8.97
C ILE A 141 3.29 5.76 -9.70
N THR A 142 2.79 6.94 -9.35
CA THR A 142 3.40 8.22 -9.70
C THR A 142 3.87 8.88 -8.42
N ALA A 143 5.16 9.12 -8.28
CA ALA A 143 5.74 9.68 -7.08
C ALA A 143 6.68 10.83 -7.40
N LYS A 144 6.70 11.83 -6.52
CA LYS A 144 7.58 12.99 -6.69
C LYS A 144 9.05 12.58 -6.70
N ASN A 145 9.50 11.75 -5.78
CA ASN A 145 10.91 11.35 -5.69
C ASN A 145 11.14 9.84 -5.82
N TYR A 146 10.41 9.03 -5.05
CA TYR A 146 10.66 7.58 -5.00
C TYR A 146 9.36 6.79 -5.15
N GLY A 147 9.38 5.75 -5.94
CA GLY A 147 8.22 4.87 -6.12
C GLY A 147 8.02 3.93 -4.93
N ILE A 148 8.87 2.94 -4.80
CA ILE A 148 8.87 1.95 -3.71
C ILE A 148 10.23 1.96 -3.03
N VAL A 149 10.22 2.15 -1.70
CA VAL A 149 11.43 2.18 -0.87
C VAL A 149 11.31 1.14 0.23
N THR A 150 12.32 0.30 0.36
CA THR A 150 12.55 -0.50 1.55
C THR A 150 13.82 -0.02 2.23
N SER A 151 13.79 0.21 3.54
CA SER A 151 14.86 0.82 4.30
C SER A 151 15.24 0.00 5.53
N ASP A 152 16.38 0.34 6.14
CA ASP A 152 16.98 -0.30 7.31
C ASP A 152 17.38 -1.77 7.08
N ASP A 153 17.43 -2.61 8.12
CA ASP A 153 18.10 -3.91 8.10
C ASP A 153 17.31 -5.04 7.39
N GLY A 154 16.03 -4.81 7.16
CA GLY A 154 15.21 -5.73 6.36
C GLY A 154 14.97 -5.16 5.00
N GLY A 155 14.52 -5.51 4.02
CA GLY A 155 14.18 -4.63 2.91
C GLY A 155 14.45 -5.14 1.55
N LEU A 156 14.00 -6.38 1.29
CA LEU A 156 13.91 -6.89 -0.06
C LEU A 156 12.72 -6.25 -0.79
N ILE A 157 12.89 -6.01 -2.08
CA ILE A 157 11.78 -5.76 -3.00
C ILE A 157 11.64 -6.99 -3.89
N ASN A 158 10.52 -7.71 -3.76
CA ASN A 158 10.24 -8.92 -4.52
C ASN A 158 9.04 -8.68 -5.44
N ILE A 159 9.25 -8.85 -6.73
CA ILE A 159 8.18 -8.79 -7.73
C ILE A 159 8.06 -10.17 -8.36
N SER A 160 7.04 -10.93 -7.94
CA SER A 160 6.83 -12.30 -8.37
C SER A 160 5.97 -12.38 -9.61
N ASN A 161 5.01 -11.46 -9.74
CA ASN A 161 4.08 -11.38 -10.87
C ASN A 161 3.33 -10.05 -10.83
N GLY A 162 2.41 -9.83 -11.80
CA GLY A 162 1.58 -8.64 -11.90
C GLY A 162 2.09 -7.63 -12.90
N ASN A 163 1.42 -6.49 -12.99
CA ASN A 163 1.77 -5.38 -13.86
C ASN A 163 2.12 -4.18 -12.99
N LEU A 164 3.36 -3.73 -13.04
CA LEU A 164 3.85 -2.60 -12.26
C LEU A 164 4.34 -1.49 -13.19
N THR A 165 3.76 -0.31 -13.05
CA THR A 165 4.27 0.90 -13.68
C THR A 165 4.64 1.90 -12.61
N VAL A 166 5.88 2.38 -12.60
CA VAL A 166 6.36 3.38 -11.67
C VAL A 166 6.98 4.54 -12.42
N SER A 167 6.56 5.75 -12.07
CA SER A 167 7.14 6.99 -12.58
C SER A 167 7.56 7.86 -11.40
N SER A 168 8.85 8.21 -11.34
CA SER A 168 9.42 9.04 -10.27
C SER A 168 10.70 9.74 -10.72
N THR A 169 11.09 10.81 -10.01
CA THR A 169 12.25 11.63 -10.42
C THR A 169 13.59 11.10 -9.93
N LYS A 170 13.64 10.42 -8.77
CA LYS A 170 14.90 9.96 -8.18
C LYS A 170 15.13 8.46 -8.33
N ALA A 171 14.22 7.64 -7.84
CA ALA A 171 14.32 6.20 -8.03
C ALA A 171 12.94 5.54 -8.00
N ASN A 172 12.65 4.71 -9.00
CA ASN A 172 11.41 3.96 -9.06
C ASN A 172 11.34 2.85 -8.01
N LEU A 173 12.43 2.11 -7.85
CA LEU A 173 12.60 1.07 -6.84
C LEU A 173 13.92 1.32 -6.10
N LYS A 174 13.88 1.34 -4.76
CA LYS A 174 15.05 1.54 -3.92
C LYS A 174 15.02 0.56 -2.75
N SER A 175 15.98 -0.34 -2.71
CA SER A 175 16.15 -1.31 -1.63
C SER A 175 17.56 -1.20 -1.05
N LYS A 176 17.70 -1.40 0.27
CA LYS A 176 19.02 -1.54 0.90
C LYS A 176 19.60 -2.95 0.77
N GLN A 177 18.80 -3.91 0.35
CA GLN A 177 19.26 -5.26 0.08
C GLN A 177 19.11 -5.59 -1.41
N ASN A 178 18.23 -6.51 -1.76
CA ASN A 178 18.05 -6.97 -3.13
C ASN A 178 16.71 -6.55 -3.71
N ILE A 179 16.70 -6.36 -5.02
CA ILE A 179 15.49 -6.25 -5.82
C ILE A 179 15.45 -7.49 -6.70
N THR A 180 14.43 -8.33 -6.50
CA THR A 180 14.23 -9.56 -7.25
C THR A 180 12.97 -9.43 -8.10
N ILE A 181 13.09 -9.71 -9.39
CA ILE A 181 11.99 -9.68 -10.36
C ILE A 181 11.94 -11.04 -11.03
N ASP A 182 10.95 -11.87 -10.63
CA ASP A 182 10.80 -13.24 -11.12
C ASP A 182 9.72 -13.35 -12.19
N GLY A 183 8.87 -12.33 -12.34
CA GLY A 183 7.79 -12.35 -13.32
C GLY A 183 7.06 -11.02 -13.43
N GLY A 184 6.02 -11.00 -14.27
CA GLY A 184 5.18 -9.83 -14.49
C GLY A 184 5.65 -8.92 -15.62
N ILE A 185 4.94 -7.81 -15.79
CA ILE A 185 5.26 -6.75 -16.75
C ILE A 185 5.59 -5.48 -15.95
N ILE A 186 6.78 -4.95 -16.16
CA ILE A 186 7.30 -3.87 -15.32
C ILE A 186 7.79 -2.74 -16.20
N TYR A 187 7.25 -1.54 -15.97
CA TYR A 187 7.68 -0.30 -16.58
C TYR A 187 8.22 0.65 -15.50
N LEU A 188 9.48 0.98 -15.56
CA LEU A 188 10.13 1.93 -14.66
C LEU A 188 10.50 3.17 -15.48
N LEU A 189 9.79 4.25 -15.25
CA LEU A 189 9.87 5.50 -16.01
C LEU A 189 10.54 6.57 -15.16
N GLY A 190 11.61 7.16 -15.66
CA GLY A 190 12.18 8.37 -15.09
C GLY A 190 11.41 9.59 -15.59
N THR A 191 11.18 10.57 -14.73
CA THR A 191 10.77 11.90 -15.12
C THR A 191 11.96 12.82 -14.98
N GLU A 192 12.27 13.62 -16.01
CA GLU A 192 13.29 14.66 -15.89
C GLU A 192 12.80 15.70 -14.89
N GLU A 193 13.66 16.08 -13.92
CA GLU A 193 13.45 17.32 -13.20
C GLU A 193 13.58 18.45 -14.24
N ASP A 194 12.57 19.32 -14.34
CA ASP A 194 12.71 20.57 -15.07
C ASP A 194 13.91 21.32 -14.45
N SER A 195 15.04 21.25 -15.12
CA SER A 195 16.21 22.03 -14.74
C SER A 195 15.81 23.49 -14.95
N PRO A 196 15.77 24.33 -13.91
CA PRO A 196 15.57 25.75 -14.14
C PRO A 196 16.76 26.26 -14.96
N ILE A 197 16.44 26.76 -16.16
CA ILE A 197 17.38 27.46 -17.03
C ILE A 197 17.81 28.75 -16.34
#